data_cce17581eb920c3458de0138ca20bc7d
#
_entry.id   cce17581eb920c3458de0138ca20bc7d
#
_cell.length_a   1.000
_cell.length_b   1.000
_cell.length_c   1.000
_cell.angle_alpha   90.00
_cell.angle_beta   90.00
_cell.angle_gamma   90.00
#
_symmetry.space_group_name_H-M   'P 1'
#
loop_
_entity.id
_entity.type
_entity.pdbx_description
1 polymer ?
#
loop_
_entity_poly.entity_id
_entity_poly.type
_entity_poly.pdbx_seq_one_letter_code
_entity_poly.pdbx_strand_id
1 'polypeptide(L)'
;MSVYILVVDDEPDVEALFRQQFRRDLKAERFKMEFAPSAHEALVCAAGIKDPSLILILSDINMPGMSGLEMLPRVRAERPCVPVIMITAYGDAETRRKAIERGAEGFLTKPIDFALVRHEIDTRLGQAA
;
A
#
# COMPACT_ATOMS: atom_id res chain seq x y z
N MET A 1 -2.39 15.09 -14.37
CA MET A 1 -1.56 13.89 -14.22
C MET A 1 -2.15 12.96 -13.17
N SER A 2 -2.27 11.66 -13.48
CA SER A 2 -2.85 10.71 -12.54
C SER A 2 -1.83 10.31 -11.49
N VAL A 3 -2.29 10.19 -10.24
CA VAL A 3 -1.49 9.58 -9.16
C VAL A 3 -2.12 8.27 -8.76
N TYR A 4 -1.30 7.34 -8.32
CA TYR A 4 -1.72 5.96 -8.04
C TYR A 4 -1.39 5.55 -6.62
N ILE A 5 -2.29 4.77 -6.05
CA ILE A 5 -2.10 4.07 -4.79
C ILE A 5 -2.20 2.59 -5.09
N LEU A 6 -1.21 1.82 -4.71
CA LEU A 6 -1.19 0.37 -4.91
C LEU A 6 -1.56 -0.31 -3.60
N VAL A 7 -2.58 -1.16 -3.65
CA VAL A 7 -3.03 -1.94 -2.50
C VAL A 7 -2.71 -3.41 -2.76
N VAL A 8 -1.98 -4.02 -1.85
CA VAL A 8 -1.53 -5.41 -1.97
C VAL A 8 -2.16 -6.23 -0.87
N ASP A 9 -3.03 -7.16 -1.23
CA ASP A 9 -3.69 -8.04 -0.28
C ASP A 9 -4.26 -9.24 -1.04
N ASP A 10 -4.10 -10.44 -0.48
CA ASP A 10 -4.60 -11.66 -1.11
C ASP A 10 -6.08 -11.93 -0.85
N GLU A 11 -6.70 -11.16 0.04
CA GLU A 11 -8.13 -11.30 0.32
C GLU A 11 -8.94 -10.55 -0.75
N PRO A 12 -9.83 -11.25 -1.50
CA PRO A 12 -10.55 -10.61 -2.59
C PRO A 12 -11.51 -9.52 -2.14
N ASP A 13 -12.00 -9.58 -0.90
CA ASP A 13 -12.93 -8.58 -0.38
C ASP A 13 -12.30 -7.21 -0.13
N VAL A 14 -10.99 -7.16 -0.01
CA VAL A 14 -10.26 -5.92 0.30
C VAL A 14 -10.42 -4.89 -0.82
N GLU A 15 -10.33 -5.31 -2.07
CA GLU A 15 -10.54 -4.40 -3.19
C GLU A 15 -11.92 -3.74 -3.14
N ALA A 16 -12.96 -4.53 -2.91
CA ALA A 16 -14.33 -4.02 -2.83
C ALA A 16 -14.50 -3.02 -1.69
N LEU A 17 -13.88 -3.31 -0.54
CA LEU A 17 -13.93 -2.42 0.62
C LEU A 17 -13.25 -1.08 0.33
N PHE A 18 -12.06 -1.12 -0.25
CA PHE A 18 -11.34 0.11 -0.61
C PHE A 18 -12.11 0.93 -1.64
N ARG A 19 -12.65 0.28 -2.67
CA ARG A 19 -13.41 0.99 -3.70
C ARG A 19 -14.67 1.64 -3.14
N GLN A 20 -15.32 0.99 -2.17
CA GLN A 20 -16.50 1.54 -1.51
C GLN A 20 -16.13 2.73 -0.63
N GLN A 21 -15.09 2.59 0.19
CA GLN A 21 -14.67 3.64 1.13
C GLN A 21 -14.16 4.89 0.42
N PHE A 22 -13.53 4.72 -0.73
CA PHE A 22 -12.93 5.84 -1.47
C PHE A 22 -13.68 6.13 -2.77
N ARG A 23 -14.95 5.72 -2.85
CA ARG A 23 -15.75 5.87 -4.08
C ARG A 23 -15.81 7.30 -4.58
N ARG A 24 -16.01 8.26 -3.69
CA ARG A 24 -16.10 9.67 -4.07
C ARG A 24 -14.77 10.21 -4.60
N ASP A 25 -13.69 9.84 -3.94
CA ASP A 25 -12.34 10.25 -4.34
C ASP A 25 -11.97 9.67 -5.71
N LEU A 26 -12.30 8.41 -5.94
CA LEU A 26 -12.03 7.75 -7.21
C LEU A 26 -12.88 8.34 -8.33
N LYS A 27 -14.14 8.62 -8.05
CA LYS A 27 -15.04 9.25 -9.04
C LYS A 27 -14.59 10.66 -9.38
N ALA A 28 -14.09 11.40 -8.41
CA ALA A 28 -13.55 12.75 -8.62
C ALA A 28 -12.14 12.75 -9.20
N GLU A 29 -11.57 11.57 -9.44
CA GLU A 29 -10.23 11.40 -9.98
C GLU A 29 -9.12 12.07 -9.15
N ARG A 30 -9.31 12.14 -7.83
CA ARG A 30 -8.27 12.64 -6.93
C ARG A 30 -7.04 11.73 -6.95
N PHE A 31 -7.25 10.43 -7.14
CA PHE A 31 -6.22 9.41 -7.30
C PHE A 31 -6.85 8.17 -7.93
N LYS A 32 -6.00 7.27 -8.40
CA LYS A 32 -6.42 5.95 -8.86
C LYS A 32 -5.87 4.89 -7.92
N MET A 33 -6.60 3.80 -7.77
CA MET A 33 -6.15 2.66 -6.98
C MET A 33 -5.96 1.45 -7.88
N GLU A 34 -4.79 0.83 -7.74
CA GLU A 34 -4.50 -0.46 -8.35
C GLU A 34 -4.42 -1.50 -7.25
N PHE A 35 -4.84 -2.72 -7.57
CA PHE A 35 -4.91 -3.81 -6.59
C PHE A 35 -4.11 -5.00 -7.09
N ALA A 36 -3.27 -5.54 -6.21
CA ALA A 36 -2.48 -6.73 -6.51
C ALA A 36 -2.77 -7.80 -5.47
N PRO A 37 -3.10 -9.03 -5.89
CA PRO A 37 -3.43 -10.10 -4.93
C PRO A 37 -2.21 -10.81 -4.37
N SER A 38 -1.01 -10.46 -4.81
CA SER A 38 0.22 -11.08 -4.33
C SER A 38 1.37 -10.08 -4.41
N ALA A 39 2.44 -10.38 -3.68
CA ALA A 39 3.65 -9.56 -3.72
C ALA A 39 4.28 -9.56 -5.12
N HIS A 40 4.29 -10.70 -5.79
CA HIS A 40 4.84 -10.79 -7.15
C HIS A 40 4.08 -9.90 -8.12
N GLU A 41 2.75 -9.96 -8.10
CA GLU A 41 1.92 -9.11 -8.96
C GLU A 41 2.03 -7.65 -8.60
N ALA A 42 2.24 -7.34 -7.31
CA ALA A 42 2.48 -5.97 -6.86
C ALA A 42 3.76 -5.40 -7.45
N LEU A 43 4.83 -6.17 -7.48
CA LEU A 43 6.09 -5.74 -8.07
C LEU A 43 5.94 -5.47 -9.57
N VAL A 44 5.21 -6.33 -10.28
CA VAL A 44 4.92 -6.14 -11.71
C VAL A 44 4.09 -4.88 -11.93
N CYS A 45 3.04 -4.70 -11.13
CA CYS A 45 2.18 -3.53 -11.22
C CYS A 45 2.95 -2.24 -10.94
N ALA A 46 3.76 -2.23 -9.89
CA ALA A 46 4.57 -1.06 -9.55
C ALA A 46 5.55 -0.70 -10.66
N ALA A 47 6.14 -1.69 -11.30
CA ALA A 47 7.06 -1.45 -12.41
C ALA A 47 6.39 -0.76 -13.61
N GLY A 48 5.08 -0.95 -13.76
CA GLY A 48 4.31 -0.30 -14.82
C GLY A 48 3.86 1.12 -14.51
N ILE A 49 4.04 1.59 -13.27
CA ILE A 49 3.66 2.94 -12.87
C ILE A 49 4.92 3.79 -12.75
N LYS A 50 5.01 4.83 -13.55
CA LYS A 50 6.19 5.69 -13.57
C LYS A 50 6.25 6.60 -12.34
N ASP A 51 7.46 6.85 -11.85
CA ASP A 51 7.69 7.90 -10.87
C ASP A 51 7.45 9.26 -11.52
N PRO A 52 6.88 10.22 -10.79
CA PRO A 52 6.45 10.18 -9.40
C PRO A 52 4.97 9.83 -9.21
N SER A 53 4.36 9.14 -10.16
CA SER A 53 2.90 8.88 -10.12
C SER A 53 2.46 7.91 -9.04
N LEU A 54 3.32 6.94 -8.66
CA LEU A 54 3.00 6.03 -7.55
C LEU A 54 3.37 6.70 -6.23
N ILE A 55 2.36 7.05 -5.44
CA ILE A 55 2.56 7.88 -4.24
C ILE A 55 2.50 7.10 -2.93
N LEU A 56 1.96 5.88 -2.94
CA LEU A 56 1.79 5.10 -1.72
C LEU A 56 1.54 3.64 -2.06
N ILE A 57 2.14 2.75 -1.30
CA ILE A 57 1.84 1.31 -1.32
C ILE A 57 1.30 0.90 0.04
N LEU A 58 0.13 0.28 0.05
CA LEU A 58 -0.48 -0.31 1.24
C LEU A 58 -0.45 -1.82 1.06
N SER A 59 0.23 -2.54 1.95
CA SER A 59 0.43 -3.98 1.76
C SER A 59 0.14 -4.79 3.00
N ASP A 60 -0.57 -5.90 2.81
CA ASP A 60 -0.64 -6.94 3.83
C ASP A 60 0.73 -7.61 3.97
N ILE A 61 0.98 -8.19 5.13
CA ILE A 61 2.21 -8.91 5.41
C ILE A 61 2.06 -10.40 5.07
N ASN A 62 0.98 -11.02 5.52
CA ASN A 62 0.81 -12.47 5.36
C ASN A 62 0.07 -12.80 4.07
N MET A 63 0.82 -13.20 3.07
CA MET A 63 0.31 -13.60 1.77
C MET A 63 1.00 -14.89 1.33
N PRO A 64 0.31 -15.76 0.57
CA PRO A 64 0.95 -16.97 0.03
C PRO A 64 2.13 -16.60 -0.87
N GLY A 65 3.17 -17.41 -0.81
CA GLY A 65 4.40 -17.15 -1.56
C GLY A 65 5.23 -16.10 -0.87
N MET A 66 5.55 -15.02 -1.55
CA MET A 66 6.33 -13.92 -0.97
C MET A 66 5.46 -13.12 0.00
N SER A 67 5.94 -12.93 1.23
CA SER A 67 5.25 -12.09 2.22
C SER A 67 5.47 -10.60 1.92
N GLY A 68 4.66 -9.76 2.57
CA GLY A 68 4.87 -8.32 2.48
C GLY A 68 6.22 -7.87 3.04
N LEU A 69 6.70 -8.54 4.09
CA LEU A 69 8.02 -8.25 4.66
C LEU A 69 9.14 -8.59 3.68
N GLU A 70 8.99 -9.67 2.92
CA GLU A 70 9.97 -10.05 1.89
C GLU A 70 9.91 -9.14 0.67
N MET A 71 8.72 -8.66 0.32
CA MET A 71 8.51 -7.73 -0.79
C MET A 71 9.15 -6.36 -0.51
N LEU A 72 9.12 -5.92 0.73
CA LEU A 72 9.50 -4.57 1.11
C LEU A 72 10.91 -4.16 0.67
N PRO A 73 11.97 -4.97 0.92
CA PRO A 73 13.30 -4.60 0.43
C PRO A 73 13.38 -4.48 -1.09
N ARG A 74 12.61 -5.29 -1.81
CA ARG A 74 12.59 -5.23 -3.29
C ARG A 74 11.96 -3.94 -3.78
N VAL A 75 10.87 -3.52 -3.15
CA VAL A 75 10.23 -2.24 -3.48
C VAL A 75 11.17 -1.09 -3.18
N ARG A 76 11.82 -1.13 -2.01
CA ARG A 76 12.73 -0.06 -1.60
C ARG A 76 13.93 0.06 -2.54
N ALA A 77 14.42 -1.06 -3.08
CA ALA A 77 15.53 -1.06 -4.03
C ALA A 77 15.14 -0.42 -5.36
N GLU A 78 13.95 -0.69 -5.86
CA GLU A 78 13.47 -0.19 -7.16
C GLU A 78 12.81 1.18 -7.07
N ARG A 79 12.14 1.45 -5.94
CA ARG A 79 11.34 2.66 -5.71
C ARG A 79 11.66 3.26 -4.35
N PRO A 80 12.88 3.79 -4.15
CA PRO A 80 13.30 4.25 -2.81
C PRO A 80 12.48 5.41 -2.28
N CYS A 81 11.80 6.16 -3.15
CA CYS A 81 11.00 7.32 -2.72
C CYS A 81 9.55 7.02 -2.45
N VAL A 82 9.07 5.82 -2.77
CA VAL A 82 7.66 5.47 -2.55
C VAL A 82 7.46 4.96 -1.13
N PRO A 83 6.59 5.60 -0.32
CA PRO A 83 6.31 5.11 1.02
C PRO A 83 5.50 3.82 0.98
N VAL A 84 5.84 2.88 1.87
CA VAL A 84 5.12 1.63 2.03
C VAL A 84 4.59 1.56 3.45
N ILE A 85 3.28 1.34 3.59
CA ILE A 85 2.61 1.15 4.87
C ILE A 85 2.11 -0.30 4.93
N MET A 86 2.50 -1.01 5.98
CA MET A 86 2.05 -2.38 6.18
C MET A 86 0.72 -2.40 6.92
N ILE A 87 -0.18 -3.27 6.48
CA ILE A 87 -1.47 -3.49 7.14
C ILE A 87 -1.60 -4.99 7.41
N THR A 88 -1.75 -5.39 8.66
CA THR A 88 -1.73 -6.81 9.01
C THR A 88 -2.67 -7.14 10.17
N ALA A 89 -3.16 -8.39 10.20
CA ALA A 89 -3.87 -8.93 11.35
C ALA A 89 -2.92 -9.25 12.52
N TYR A 90 -1.62 -9.33 12.26
CA TYR A 90 -0.61 -9.71 13.25
C TYR A 90 0.21 -8.50 13.65
N GLY A 91 -0.31 -7.72 14.61
CA GLY A 91 0.29 -6.46 15.03
C GLY A 91 1.25 -6.58 16.19
N ASP A 92 1.98 -7.70 16.33
CA ASP A 92 2.93 -7.85 17.43
C ASP A 92 4.17 -6.95 17.25
N ALA A 93 4.87 -6.73 18.36
CA ALA A 93 6.03 -5.83 18.38
C ALA A 93 7.15 -6.31 17.47
N GLU A 94 7.36 -7.62 17.37
CA GLU A 94 8.42 -8.19 16.54
C GLU A 94 8.14 -7.97 15.04
N THR A 95 6.92 -8.20 14.60
CA THR A 95 6.52 -7.97 13.21
C THR A 95 6.64 -6.50 12.85
N ARG A 96 6.19 -5.63 13.75
CA ARG A 96 6.31 -4.19 13.56
C ARG A 96 7.77 -3.75 13.45
N ARG A 97 8.62 -4.27 14.33
CA ARG A 97 10.04 -3.95 14.32
C ARG A 97 10.69 -4.34 12.99
N LYS A 98 10.40 -5.55 12.50
CA LYS A 98 10.93 -6.03 11.23
C LYS A 98 10.46 -5.17 10.06
N ALA A 99 9.19 -4.77 10.06
CA ALA A 99 8.66 -3.92 9.00
C ALA A 99 9.38 -2.57 8.96
N ILE A 100 9.53 -1.93 10.10
CA ILE A 100 10.19 -0.63 10.19
C ILE A 100 11.66 -0.75 9.79
N GLU A 101 12.36 -1.79 10.26
CA GLU A 101 13.76 -2.02 9.90
C GLU A 101 13.95 -2.20 8.40
N ARG A 102 12.99 -2.80 7.72
CA ARG A 102 13.04 -3.04 6.28
C ARG A 102 12.56 -1.86 5.44
N GLY A 103 12.18 -0.77 6.09
CA GLY A 103 11.86 0.47 5.42
C GLY A 103 10.40 0.83 5.29
N ALA A 104 9.49 0.16 6.03
CA ALA A 104 8.10 0.58 6.08
C ALA A 104 7.99 1.93 6.79
N GLU A 105 7.21 2.83 6.24
CA GLU A 105 6.98 4.14 6.85
C GLU A 105 5.82 4.15 7.83
N GLY A 106 4.98 3.12 7.80
CA GLY A 106 3.86 3.01 8.72
C GLY A 106 3.44 1.57 8.90
N PHE A 107 2.65 1.34 9.95
CA PHE A 107 2.19 0.01 10.31
C PHE A 107 0.80 0.13 10.93
N LEU A 108 -0.19 -0.48 10.27
CA LEU A 108 -1.58 -0.48 10.73
C LEU A 108 -2.03 -1.91 10.96
N THR A 109 -2.93 -2.11 11.90
CA THR A 109 -3.48 -3.44 12.19
C THR A 109 -4.91 -3.56 11.68
N LYS A 110 -5.29 -4.79 11.28
CA LYS A 110 -6.67 -5.10 10.93
C LYS A 110 -7.49 -5.29 12.21
N PRO A 111 -8.80 -4.94 12.21
CA PRO A 111 -9.57 -4.48 11.06
C PRO A 111 -9.14 -3.09 10.61
N ILE A 112 -9.22 -2.85 9.28
CA ILE A 112 -8.71 -1.61 8.70
C ILE A 112 -9.53 -0.42 9.20
N ASP A 113 -8.84 0.57 9.76
CA ASP A 113 -9.43 1.86 10.08
C ASP A 113 -9.23 2.79 8.87
N PHE A 114 -10.28 2.95 8.09
CA PHE A 114 -10.20 3.73 6.86
C PHE A 114 -9.97 5.22 7.09
N ALA A 115 -10.24 5.72 8.30
CA ALA A 115 -9.90 7.10 8.65
C ALA A 115 -8.39 7.28 8.71
N LEU A 116 -7.67 6.30 9.25
CA LEU A 116 -6.20 6.33 9.27
C LEU A 116 -5.62 6.19 7.87
N VAL A 117 -6.20 5.31 7.05
CA VAL A 117 -5.78 5.14 5.66
C VAL A 117 -6.00 6.44 4.88
N ARG A 118 -7.13 7.08 5.05
CA ARG A 118 -7.44 8.35 4.39
C ARG A 118 -6.44 9.44 4.81
N HIS A 119 -6.09 9.48 6.08
CA HIS A 119 -5.09 10.44 6.56
C HIS A 119 -3.74 10.25 5.86
N GLU A 120 -3.31 9.01 5.73
CA GLU A 120 -2.05 8.69 5.04
C GLU A 120 -2.11 9.08 3.56
N ILE A 121 -3.23 8.80 2.90
CA ILE A 121 -3.41 9.17 1.49
C ILE A 121 -3.39 10.69 1.33
N ASP A 122 -4.14 11.41 2.15
CA ASP A 122 -4.23 12.86 2.05
C ASP A 122 -2.87 13.52 2.29
N THR A 123 -2.10 12.98 3.24
CA THR A 123 -0.74 13.45 3.50
C THR A 123 0.15 13.29 2.28
N ARG A 124 0.10 12.13 1.61
CA ARG A 124 0.91 11.86 0.42
C ARG A 124 0.46 12.69 -0.78
N LEU A 125 -0.85 12.91 -0.93
CA LEU A 125 -1.37 13.78 -1.98
C LEU A 125 -0.86 15.22 -1.81
N GLY A 126 -0.83 15.72 -0.58
CA GLY A 126 -0.28 17.04 -0.30
C GLY A 126 1.19 17.16 -0.65
N GLN A 127 1.96 16.11 -0.43
CA GLN A 127 3.38 16.06 -0.78
C GLN A 127 3.61 15.92 -2.29
N ALA A 128 2.71 15.25 -2.98
CA ALA A 128 2.80 15.04 -4.43
C ALA A 128 2.44 16.31 -5.23
N ALA A 129 1.68 17.18 -4.62
CA ALA A 129 1.30 18.44 -5.24
C ALA A 129 2.46 19.44 -5.16
#